data_093ca65b7f06ee90328a235fa7e7062c
#
_entry.id   093ca65b7f06ee90328a235fa7e7062c
#
_cell.length_a   1.000
_cell.length_b   1.000
_cell.length_c   1.000
_cell.angle_alpha   90.00
_cell.angle_beta   90.00
_cell.angle_gamma   90.00
#
_symmetry.space_group_name_H-M   'P 1'
#
loop_
_entity.id
_entity.type
_entity.pdbx_description
1 polymer ?
#
loop_
_entity_poly.entity_id
_entity_poly.type
_entity_poly.pdbx_seq_one_letter_code
_entity_poly.pdbx_strand_id
1 'polypeptide(L)'
;MNADVATIRSFSRRKAAFAAVLAITILTVAVPGRACFSIVVGKNASADGCVLVGHNEDDGAPQIVNHHKLLRKTHPAGAMVTLQTGGSLEQVPRTWACIWSEMPDMPFSDSYINEWGVTVCSDNCPSREDRPELTNGGIGWDLRRLVALRAKTAREGVLLAGRLVEQFGYVDSGRTYVIADPTEGWLFCVVNGKHWLAKRVADDEVAMVANTYTIREVVIGKGGVLASKDIVDYAKSRGWYDPAGGAFDFAAVYANPQAATHPNNIGRQWSGLQYIVAEPLKEGANLPFSVKPKHAMTAADVMQILRHDKESESSSAPAAPFLCALCSGATQTSFVAQLRSGMPQEMGIVYWVSLASPRTSFYIPFHFGIADFPVGYRLSSKRPESQEFDRKVQAEFEPDMREAFWTFSNFRDKMDRKDPSAMERLRDAQQRVERNAVEMQGPVEDAAQRLHKKDAATAWRLLENYSRGVYLSAMEAMDVVLSAE
;
A
#
# COMPACT_ATOMS: atom_id res chain seq x y z
N MET A 1 72.90 38.17 41.12
CA MET A 1 72.54 38.00 42.54
C MET A 1 71.62 36.82 42.63
N ASN A 2 72.21 35.78 43.13
CA ASN A 2 71.69 34.62 43.88
C ASN A 2 70.49 33.85 43.31
N ALA A 3 70.71 32.67 42.80
CA ALA A 3 70.90 31.36 43.50
C ALA A 3 69.56 30.95 44.14
N ASP A 4 68.99 29.77 43.99
CA ASP A 4 69.54 28.43 44.21
C ASP A 4 68.67 27.33 43.62
N VAL A 5 69.28 26.39 43.10
CA VAL A 5 69.30 24.97 42.97
C VAL A 5 68.69 24.20 44.15
N ALA A 6 67.87 23.21 43.87
CA ALA A 6 67.82 21.90 44.51
C ALA A 6 66.82 21.01 43.78
N THR A 7 67.22 20.09 42.95
CA THR A 7 67.68 18.71 43.14
C THR A 7 66.64 17.71 43.67
N ILE A 8 66.22 16.88 42.78
CA ILE A 8 66.03 15.42 42.79
C ILE A 8 65.14 14.77 43.88
N ARG A 9 64.14 13.99 43.37
CA ARG A 9 64.11 12.52 43.57
C ARG A 9 63.00 11.84 42.75
N SER A 10 63.42 10.89 41.97
CA SER A 10 62.61 9.90 41.27
C SER A 10 61.78 9.06 42.21
N PHE A 11 60.51 8.88 41.93
CA PHE A 11 59.74 7.71 42.37
C PHE A 11 58.91 7.20 41.22
N SER A 12 59.32 6.06 40.69
CA SER A 12 58.54 5.23 39.81
C SER A 12 57.27 4.77 40.51
N ARG A 13 56.11 5.15 39.97
CA ARG A 13 54.85 4.48 40.28
C ARG A 13 54.19 4.08 38.97
N ARG A 14 54.17 2.78 38.72
CA ARG A 14 53.35 2.12 37.73
C ARG A 14 51.89 2.57 37.93
N LYS A 15 51.36 3.35 36.99
CA LYS A 15 49.95 3.55 36.88
C LYS A 15 49.37 2.51 35.95
N ALA A 16 48.70 1.52 36.53
CA ALA A 16 47.83 0.63 35.79
C ALA A 16 46.72 1.47 35.15
N ALA A 17 46.69 1.48 33.80
CA ALA A 17 45.61 2.06 33.06
C ALA A 17 44.41 1.11 33.14
N PHE A 18 43.40 1.45 33.95
CA PHE A 18 42.06 0.85 33.85
C PHE A 18 41.40 1.43 32.62
N ALA A 19 41.40 0.64 31.52
CA ALA A 19 40.55 0.93 30.39
C ALA A 19 39.10 0.55 30.79
N ALA A 20 38.32 1.53 31.20
CA ALA A 20 36.86 1.37 31.30
C ALA A 20 36.29 1.31 29.90
N VAL A 21 35.98 0.12 29.42
CA VAL A 21 35.19 -0.11 28.24
C VAL A 21 33.74 0.27 28.61
N LEU A 22 33.32 1.47 28.24
CA LEU A 22 31.94 1.90 28.32
C LEU A 22 31.17 1.15 27.23
N ALA A 23 30.56 0.02 27.56
CA ALA A 23 29.60 -0.65 26.70
C ALA A 23 28.36 0.25 26.59
N ILE A 24 28.30 1.09 25.55
CA ILE A 24 27.08 1.78 25.16
C ILE A 24 26.16 0.70 24.61
N THR A 25 25.27 0.19 25.45
CA THR A 25 24.09 -0.57 25.03
C THR A 25 23.22 0.40 24.26
N ILE A 26 23.35 0.45 22.95
CA ILE A 26 22.37 1.10 22.07
C ILE A 26 21.10 0.30 22.25
N LEU A 27 20.19 0.75 23.13
CA LEU A 27 18.80 0.37 23.06
C LEU A 27 18.32 0.86 21.68
N THR A 28 18.30 -0.02 20.71
CA THR A 28 17.52 0.16 19.50
C THR A 28 16.07 0.16 19.97
N VAL A 29 15.53 1.34 20.24
CA VAL A 29 14.09 1.54 20.28
C VAL A 29 13.64 1.06 18.89
N ALA A 30 13.00 -0.08 18.85
CA ALA A 30 12.35 -0.56 17.65
C ALA A 30 11.34 0.51 17.28
N VAL A 31 11.67 1.34 16.30
CA VAL A 31 10.71 2.21 15.63
C VAL A 31 9.61 1.27 15.18
N PRO A 32 8.33 1.47 15.55
CA PRO A 32 7.25 0.65 15.07
C PRO A 32 7.39 0.57 13.55
N GLY A 33 7.58 -0.64 13.03
CA GLY A 33 7.89 -0.83 11.62
C GLY A 33 6.78 -0.23 10.76
N ARG A 34 7.13 0.52 9.74
CA ARG A 34 6.28 0.93 8.63
C ARG A 34 5.59 -0.33 8.13
N ALA A 35 4.29 -0.41 8.26
CA ALA A 35 3.61 -1.69 8.29
C ALA A 35 2.41 -1.73 7.32
N CYS A 36 2.64 -1.35 6.03
CA CYS A 36 1.63 -1.44 4.96
C CYS A 36 0.94 -2.81 4.94
N PHE A 37 -0.28 -2.86 4.47
CA PHE A 37 -1.06 -4.09 4.37
C PHE A 37 -1.92 -4.08 3.11
N SER A 38 -1.85 -5.14 2.32
CA SER A 38 -2.63 -5.26 1.07
C SER A 38 -3.52 -6.50 1.07
N ILE A 39 -4.68 -6.36 0.41
CA ILE A 39 -5.68 -7.40 0.19
C ILE A 39 -6.01 -7.46 -1.29
N VAL A 40 -6.08 -8.66 -1.86
CA VAL A 40 -6.60 -8.92 -3.20
C VAL A 40 -7.71 -9.95 -3.11
N VAL A 41 -8.91 -9.60 -3.55
CA VAL A 41 -10.08 -10.48 -3.61
C VAL A 41 -10.31 -10.86 -5.08
N GLY A 42 -10.28 -12.15 -5.39
CA GLY A 42 -10.60 -12.65 -6.73
C GLY A 42 -12.07 -12.40 -7.09
N LYS A 43 -12.36 -12.25 -8.37
CA LYS A 43 -13.69 -11.84 -8.86
C LYS A 43 -14.83 -12.79 -8.45
N ASN A 44 -14.56 -14.10 -8.30
CA ASN A 44 -15.55 -15.08 -7.87
C ASN A 44 -15.61 -15.20 -6.33
N ALA A 45 -14.66 -14.59 -5.62
CA ALA A 45 -14.65 -14.46 -4.17
C ALA A 45 -15.41 -13.23 -3.69
N SER A 46 -15.75 -12.30 -4.60
CA SER A 46 -16.51 -11.09 -4.28
C SER A 46 -18.00 -11.23 -4.58
N ALA A 47 -18.82 -10.49 -3.85
CA ALA A 47 -20.28 -10.50 -4.00
C ALA A 47 -20.75 -9.92 -5.34
N ASP A 48 -20.01 -8.93 -5.86
CA ASP A 48 -20.35 -8.21 -7.10
C ASP A 48 -19.68 -8.82 -8.34
N GLY A 49 -19.00 -9.96 -8.23
CA GLY A 49 -18.27 -10.59 -9.32
C GLY A 49 -17.09 -9.74 -9.84
N CYS A 50 -16.54 -8.88 -9.00
CA CYS A 50 -15.44 -7.97 -9.34
C CYS A 50 -14.15 -8.30 -8.58
N VAL A 51 -13.02 -7.81 -9.06
CA VAL A 51 -11.79 -7.82 -8.29
C VAL A 51 -11.81 -6.66 -7.30
N LEU A 52 -11.48 -6.95 -6.02
CA LEU A 52 -11.28 -5.92 -5.01
C LEU A 52 -9.79 -5.85 -4.65
N VAL A 53 -9.28 -4.64 -4.52
CA VAL A 53 -7.94 -4.38 -3.98
C VAL A 53 -8.07 -3.45 -2.79
N GLY A 54 -7.57 -3.88 -1.64
CA GLY A 54 -7.50 -3.05 -0.44
C GLY A 54 -6.04 -2.81 -0.05
N HIS A 55 -5.74 -1.61 0.47
CA HIS A 55 -4.40 -1.27 0.91
C HIS A 55 -4.42 -0.23 2.03
N ASN A 56 -3.55 -0.42 3.00
CA ASN A 56 -3.15 0.56 4.01
C ASN A 56 -1.71 0.97 3.74
N GLU A 57 -1.46 2.25 3.53
CA GLU A 57 -0.11 2.79 3.46
C GLU A 57 0.29 3.33 4.84
N ASP A 58 1.25 2.67 5.46
CA ASP A 58 1.78 3.06 6.75
C ASP A 58 3.17 3.67 6.55
N ASP A 59 3.35 4.91 6.95
CA ASP A 59 4.66 5.56 6.92
C ASP A 59 4.91 6.39 8.19
N GLY A 60 6.17 6.75 8.39
CA GLY A 60 6.53 7.67 9.47
C GLY A 60 5.82 9.01 9.24
N ALA A 61 5.03 9.45 10.22
CA ALA A 61 4.19 10.64 10.12
C ALA A 61 4.98 11.96 10.03
N PRO A 62 4.32 13.02 9.53
CA PRO A 62 3.11 13.00 8.72
C PRO A 62 3.46 12.86 7.23
N GLN A 63 2.82 11.92 6.55
CA GLN A 63 2.87 11.80 5.09
C GLN A 63 1.57 12.29 4.49
N ILE A 64 1.61 13.45 3.88
CA ILE A 64 0.45 14.02 3.20
C ILE A 64 0.11 13.13 2.01
N VAL A 65 -1.17 12.92 1.77
CA VAL A 65 -1.65 12.22 0.58
C VAL A 65 -2.59 13.13 -0.21
N ASN A 66 -2.21 13.38 -1.45
CA ASN A 66 -3.00 14.14 -2.42
C ASN A 66 -3.49 13.23 -3.54
N HIS A 67 -4.67 13.48 -4.03
CA HIS A 67 -5.26 12.69 -5.11
C HIS A 67 -5.38 13.54 -6.39
N HIS A 68 -4.87 13.01 -7.48
CA HIS A 68 -4.88 13.68 -8.78
C HIS A 68 -5.50 12.79 -9.85
N LYS A 69 -6.17 13.40 -10.82
CA LYS A 69 -6.57 12.76 -12.07
C LYS A 69 -5.58 13.16 -13.16
N LEU A 70 -4.72 12.23 -13.57
CA LEU A 70 -3.83 12.40 -14.70
C LEU A 70 -4.58 12.06 -15.99
N LEU A 71 -4.48 12.91 -16.99
CA LEU A 71 -5.11 12.68 -18.28
C LEU A 71 -4.24 11.80 -19.17
N ARG A 72 -4.88 11.09 -20.09
CA ARG A 72 -4.20 10.37 -21.17
C ARG A 72 -3.31 11.33 -21.97
N LYS A 73 -2.06 10.91 -22.24
CA LYS A 73 -1.09 11.75 -22.96
C LYS A 73 -0.49 11.01 -24.13
N THR A 74 -0.37 11.70 -25.27
CA THR A 74 0.37 11.23 -26.44
C THR A 74 1.78 11.80 -26.41
N HIS A 75 2.75 11.00 -26.77
CA HIS A 75 4.16 11.36 -26.74
C HIS A 75 4.75 11.28 -28.15
N PRO A 76 5.70 12.18 -28.52
CA PRO A 76 6.38 12.11 -29.80
C PRO A 76 7.26 10.86 -29.88
N ALA A 77 7.53 10.40 -31.12
CA ALA A 77 8.47 9.31 -31.35
C ALA A 77 9.87 9.68 -30.80
N GLY A 78 10.55 8.72 -30.19
CA GLY A 78 11.86 8.92 -29.58
C GLY A 78 11.86 9.72 -28.26
N ALA A 79 10.69 10.05 -27.70
CA ALA A 79 10.60 10.62 -26.37
C ALA A 79 11.22 9.68 -25.35
N MET A 80 11.89 10.22 -24.35
CA MET A 80 12.53 9.45 -23.28
C MET A 80 11.86 9.74 -21.93
N VAL A 81 11.89 8.75 -21.06
CA VAL A 81 11.55 8.88 -19.63
C VAL A 81 12.85 8.76 -18.84
N THR A 82 13.13 9.73 -18.00
CA THR A 82 14.22 9.66 -17.02
C THR A 82 13.67 9.05 -15.74
N LEU A 83 14.35 8.04 -15.21
CA LEU A 83 14.04 7.42 -13.93
C LEU A 83 14.61 8.29 -12.80
N GLN A 84 14.00 8.25 -11.65
CA GLN A 84 14.48 8.94 -10.43
C GLN A 84 15.91 8.51 -10.06
N THR A 85 16.29 7.28 -10.39
CA THR A 85 17.62 6.71 -10.18
C THR A 85 18.67 7.17 -11.21
N GLY A 86 18.29 7.95 -12.21
CA GLY A 86 19.16 8.48 -13.26
C GLY A 86 19.19 7.64 -14.54
N GLY A 87 18.62 6.43 -14.56
CA GLY A 87 18.43 5.65 -15.77
C GLY A 87 17.40 6.28 -16.71
N SER A 88 17.35 5.84 -17.95
CA SER A 88 16.35 6.30 -18.92
C SER A 88 15.85 5.14 -19.79
N LEU A 89 14.60 5.28 -20.25
CA LEU A 89 14.00 4.34 -21.20
C LEU A 89 13.12 5.10 -22.20
N GLU A 90 12.84 4.47 -23.33
CA GLU A 90 11.97 5.04 -24.35
C GLU A 90 10.55 5.17 -23.83
N GLN A 91 9.92 6.31 -24.10
CA GLN A 91 8.52 6.55 -23.77
C GLN A 91 7.61 5.83 -24.77
N VAL A 92 6.52 5.25 -24.27
CA VAL A 92 5.48 4.70 -25.14
C VAL A 92 4.74 5.81 -25.88
N PRO A 93 4.18 5.55 -27.09
CA PRO A 93 3.47 6.58 -27.84
C PRO A 93 2.29 7.19 -27.10
N ARG A 94 1.73 6.48 -26.13
CA ARG A 94 0.59 6.93 -25.30
C ARG A 94 0.66 6.37 -23.90
N THR A 95 0.48 7.25 -22.91
CA THR A 95 0.25 6.88 -21.52
C THR A 95 -1.22 7.01 -21.18
N TRP A 96 -1.71 6.15 -20.28
CA TRP A 96 -3.11 6.08 -19.90
C TRP A 96 -3.46 7.12 -18.84
N ALA A 97 -4.72 7.56 -18.84
CA ALA A 97 -5.26 8.34 -17.74
C ALA A 97 -5.22 7.51 -16.47
N CYS A 98 -4.93 8.13 -15.33
CA CYS A 98 -4.93 7.44 -14.05
C CYS A 98 -5.30 8.35 -12.88
N ILE A 99 -5.85 7.76 -11.84
CA ILE A 99 -5.87 8.31 -10.49
C ILE A 99 -4.48 8.07 -9.90
N TRP A 100 -3.92 9.10 -9.32
CA TRP A 100 -2.61 9.09 -8.67
C TRP A 100 -2.75 9.57 -7.24
N SER A 101 -2.46 8.69 -6.27
CA SER A 101 -2.36 9.01 -4.85
C SER A 101 -0.93 9.42 -4.56
N GLU A 102 -0.69 10.72 -4.62
CA GLU A 102 0.61 11.32 -4.44
C GLU A 102 0.97 11.41 -2.97
N MET A 103 2.24 11.15 -2.66
CA MET A 103 2.85 11.43 -1.36
C MET A 103 3.98 12.45 -1.58
N PRO A 104 3.73 13.75 -1.37
CA PRO A 104 4.74 14.79 -1.54
C PRO A 104 5.99 14.52 -0.70
N ASP A 105 7.15 14.88 -1.23
CA ASP A 105 8.47 14.65 -0.61
C ASP A 105 8.90 13.17 -0.47
N MET A 106 8.07 12.24 -0.92
CA MET A 106 8.46 10.83 -0.98
C MET A 106 8.92 10.47 -2.41
N PRO A 107 9.91 9.60 -2.57
CA PRO A 107 10.33 9.11 -3.88
C PRO A 107 9.30 8.20 -4.53
N PHE A 108 8.22 7.89 -3.84
CA PHE A 108 7.13 7.05 -4.31
C PHE A 108 5.76 7.69 -4.04
N SER A 109 4.75 7.10 -4.62
CA SER A 109 3.35 7.42 -4.37
C SER A 109 2.66 6.20 -3.76
N ASP A 110 1.59 6.40 -3.00
CA ASP A 110 0.83 5.31 -2.40
C ASP A 110 0.34 4.32 -3.48
N SER A 111 -0.48 4.81 -4.42
CA SER A 111 -1.11 3.95 -5.43
C SER A 111 -1.40 4.67 -6.74
N TYR A 112 -1.70 3.86 -7.76
CA TYR A 112 -2.20 4.29 -9.06
C TYR A 112 -3.34 3.38 -9.50
N ILE A 113 -4.38 3.96 -10.11
CA ILE A 113 -5.44 3.22 -10.80
C ILE A 113 -5.63 3.85 -12.17
N ASN A 114 -5.42 3.11 -13.27
CA ASN A 114 -5.57 3.68 -14.60
C ASN A 114 -6.98 3.47 -15.17
N GLU A 115 -7.22 4.05 -16.34
CA GLU A 115 -8.50 4.01 -17.05
C GLU A 115 -8.95 2.61 -17.49
N TRP A 116 -8.07 1.61 -17.44
CA TRP A 116 -8.36 0.20 -17.70
C TRP A 116 -8.66 -0.57 -16.40
N GLY A 117 -8.58 0.09 -15.25
CA GLY A 117 -8.68 -0.52 -13.93
C GLY A 117 -7.38 -1.16 -13.44
N VAL A 118 -6.27 -1.00 -14.17
CA VAL A 118 -4.98 -1.51 -13.66
C VAL A 118 -4.61 -0.72 -12.42
N THR A 119 -4.68 -1.41 -11.29
CA THR A 119 -4.40 -0.89 -9.94
C THR A 119 -3.05 -1.37 -9.49
N VAL A 120 -2.22 -0.46 -8.97
CA VAL A 120 -0.86 -0.76 -8.49
C VAL A 120 -0.63 -0.11 -7.14
N CYS A 121 -0.40 -0.91 -6.12
CA CYS A 121 0.12 -0.50 -4.81
C CYS A 121 1.20 -1.48 -4.36
N SER A 122 1.84 -1.28 -3.21
CA SER A 122 2.88 -2.22 -2.80
C SER A 122 3.25 -2.15 -1.33
N ASP A 123 3.70 -3.27 -0.80
CA ASP A 123 4.19 -3.43 0.57
C ASP A 123 5.71 -3.63 0.56
N ASN A 124 6.41 -2.97 1.47
CA ASN A 124 7.82 -3.23 1.68
C ASN A 124 8.02 -4.67 2.19
N CYS A 125 8.68 -5.51 1.40
CA CYS A 125 8.96 -6.91 1.70
C CYS A 125 10.45 -7.16 1.50
N PRO A 126 11.28 -6.95 2.53
CA PRO A 126 12.73 -7.06 2.37
C PRO A 126 13.16 -8.46 1.90
N SER A 127 14.06 -8.46 0.92
CA SER A 127 14.74 -9.66 0.45
C SER A 127 16.02 -9.91 1.22
N ARG A 128 16.56 -11.13 1.13
CA ARG A 128 17.88 -11.46 1.66
C ARG A 128 19.05 -11.11 0.72
N GLU A 129 18.74 -10.50 -0.44
CA GLU A 129 19.77 -10.19 -1.44
C GLU A 129 20.76 -9.13 -0.92
N ASP A 130 22.04 -9.47 -0.94
CA ASP A 130 23.16 -8.66 -0.49
C ASP A 130 24.14 -8.26 -1.60
N ARG A 131 23.88 -8.70 -2.85
CA ARG A 131 24.70 -8.42 -4.04
C ARG A 131 23.83 -8.06 -5.24
N PRO A 132 23.03 -6.99 -5.14
CA PRO A 132 22.09 -6.66 -6.20
C PRO A 132 22.80 -6.28 -7.50
N GLU A 133 22.35 -6.86 -8.61
CA GLU A 133 22.78 -6.42 -9.93
C GLU A 133 21.91 -5.24 -10.38
N LEU A 134 22.52 -4.07 -10.57
CA LEU A 134 21.85 -2.85 -11.01
C LEU A 134 22.49 -2.33 -12.30
N THR A 135 21.65 -1.82 -13.20
CA THR A 135 22.03 -1.14 -14.44
C THR A 135 21.56 0.30 -14.40
N ASN A 136 22.44 1.26 -14.66
CA ASN A 136 22.12 2.69 -14.67
C ASN A 136 21.41 3.18 -13.39
N GLY A 137 21.85 2.72 -12.23
CA GLY A 137 21.26 3.08 -10.94
C GLY A 137 20.02 2.28 -10.54
N GLY A 138 19.57 1.34 -11.37
CA GLY A 138 18.42 0.51 -11.10
C GLY A 138 17.07 1.14 -11.44
N ILE A 139 15.98 0.45 -11.11
CA ILE A 139 14.62 1.00 -11.09
C ILE A 139 14.05 0.86 -9.67
N GLY A 140 13.59 1.96 -9.11
CA GLY A 140 12.96 1.98 -7.80
C GLY A 140 11.46 2.23 -7.92
N TRP A 141 11.05 3.31 -7.34
CA TRP A 141 9.65 3.72 -7.21
C TRP A 141 8.95 4.00 -8.55
N ASP A 142 9.70 4.32 -9.61
CA ASP A 142 9.16 4.50 -10.96
C ASP A 142 8.46 3.24 -11.51
N LEU A 143 8.78 2.05 -10.98
CA LEU A 143 8.18 0.79 -11.43
C LEU A 143 6.65 0.84 -11.31
N ARG A 144 6.12 1.30 -10.17
CA ARG A 144 4.69 1.45 -9.89
C ARG A 144 4.01 2.34 -10.93
N ARG A 145 4.58 3.52 -11.13
CA ARG A 145 4.09 4.53 -12.08
C ARG A 145 4.09 4.02 -13.52
N LEU A 146 5.22 3.44 -13.96
CA LEU A 146 5.36 2.97 -15.34
C LEU A 146 4.38 1.84 -15.66
N VAL A 147 4.11 0.93 -14.73
CA VAL A 147 3.10 -0.11 -14.88
C VAL A 147 1.72 0.53 -15.06
N ALA A 148 1.31 1.43 -14.18
CA ALA A 148 0.02 2.08 -14.26
C ALA A 148 -0.18 2.89 -15.54
N LEU A 149 0.84 3.64 -15.98
CA LEU A 149 0.75 4.48 -17.17
C LEU A 149 0.78 3.69 -18.50
N ARG A 150 1.22 2.43 -18.50
CA ARG A 150 1.51 1.69 -19.73
C ARG A 150 0.69 0.42 -19.93
N ALA A 151 0.28 -0.26 -18.86
CA ALA A 151 -0.44 -1.52 -18.94
C ALA A 151 -1.95 -1.31 -19.14
N LYS A 152 -2.60 -2.22 -19.87
CA LYS A 152 -4.06 -2.29 -20.02
C LYS A 152 -4.68 -3.42 -19.21
N THR A 153 -3.86 -4.40 -18.82
CA THR A 153 -4.29 -5.53 -18.00
C THR A 153 -3.28 -5.79 -16.88
N ALA A 154 -3.73 -6.44 -15.83
CA ALA A 154 -2.85 -6.84 -14.73
C ALA A 154 -1.68 -7.70 -15.23
N ARG A 155 -1.96 -8.66 -16.13
CA ARG A 155 -0.93 -9.53 -16.70
C ARG A 155 0.09 -8.76 -17.55
N GLU A 156 -0.34 -7.80 -18.36
CA GLU A 156 0.59 -6.88 -19.06
C GLU A 156 1.45 -6.10 -18.08
N GLY A 157 0.85 -5.63 -16.98
CA GLY A 157 1.54 -4.93 -15.89
C GLY A 157 2.62 -5.77 -15.24
N VAL A 158 2.32 -7.03 -14.89
CA VAL A 158 3.29 -7.99 -14.34
C VAL A 158 4.46 -8.23 -15.30
N LEU A 159 4.17 -8.49 -16.59
CA LEU A 159 5.20 -8.72 -17.58
C LEU A 159 6.04 -7.47 -17.86
N LEU A 160 5.43 -6.29 -17.84
CA LEU A 160 6.16 -5.02 -17.95
C LEU A 160 7.07 -4.80 -16.75
N ALA A 161 6.55 -4.99 -15.54
CA ALA A 161 7.33 -4.87 -14.32
C ALA A 161 8.53 -5.82 -14.34
N GLY A 162 8.31 -7.09 -14.71
CA GLY A 162 9.37 -8.09 -14.83
C GLY A 162 10.46 -7.67 -15.81
N ARG A 163 10.09 -7.22 -17.02
CA ARG A 163 11.08 -6.73 -18.02
C ARG A 163 11.87 -5.53 -17.51
N LEU A 164 11.23 -4.58 -16.83
CA LEU A 164 11.91 -3.40 -16.28
C LEU A 164 12.88 -3.79 -15.16
N VAL A 165 12.47 -4.73 -14.29
CA VAL A 165 13.36 -5.26 -13.24
C VAL A 165 14.54 -6.02 -13.86
N GLU A 166 14.33 -6.87 -14.85
CA GLU A 166 15.42 -7.58 -15.55
C GLU A 166 16.36 -6.61 -16.29
N GLN A 167 15.84 -5.50 -16.81
CA GLN A 167 16.63 -4.49 -17.51
C GLN A 167 17.49 -3.66 -16.57
N PHE A 168 16.90 -3.13 -15.49
CA PHE A 168 17.56 -2.15 -14.64
C PHE A 168 18.05 -2.71 -13.30
N GLY A 169 17.40 -3.74 -12.79
CA GLY A 169 17.52 -4.17 -11.39
C GLY A 169 16.72 -3.29 -10.45
N TYR A 170 16.04 -3.89 -9.49
CA TYR A 170 15.26 -3.16 -8.47
C TYR A 170 16.18 -2.62 -7.37
N VAL A 171 16.12 -1.30 -7.12
CA VAL A 171 17.00 -0.62 -6.17
C VAL A 171 16.24 -0.27 -4.87
N ASP A 172 15.95 -1.29 -4.08
CA ASP A 172 15.42 -1.18 -2.72
C ASP A 172 15.54 -2.55 -2.04
N SER A 173 15.21 -2.63 -0.77
CA SER A 173 15.32 -3.87 0.02
C SER A 173 14.58 -5.08 -0.56
N GLY A 174 13.56 -4.85 -1.35
CA GLY A 174 12.62 -5.82 -1.90
C GLY A 174 11.18 -5.39 -1.60
N ARG A 175 10.23 -5.83 -2.42
CA ARG A 175 8.85 -5.37 -2.34
C ARG A 175 7.87 -6.39 -2.91
N THR A 176 6.65 -6.41 -2.40
CA THR A 176 5.52 -7.07 -3.06
C THR A 176 4.59 -6.00 -3.62
N TYR A 177 4.40 -6.00 -4.93
CA TYR A 177 3.39 -5.18 -5.59
C TYR A 177 2.10 -5.96 -5.75
N VAL A 178 0.98 -5.33 -5.48
CA VAL A 178 -0.32 -5.74 -6.01
C VAL A 178 -0.46 -5.12 -7.39
N ILE A 179 -0.74 -5.96 -8.39
CA ILE A 179 -1.08 -5.53 -9.75
C ILE A 179 -2.39 -6.23 -10.13
N ALA A 180 -3.48 -5.47 -10.22
CA ALA A 180 -4.80 -6.03 -10.47
C ALA A 180 -5.53 -5.26 -11.57
N ASP A 181 -6.53 -5.89 -12.18
CA ASP A 181 -7.49 -5.29 -13.10
C ASP A 181 -8.91 -5.87 -12.86
N PRO A 182 -9.95 -5.47 -13.60
CA PRO A 182 -11.31 -5.99 -13.42
C PRO A 182 -11.47 -7.51 -13.59
N THR A 183 -10.43 -8.23 -14.04
CA THR A 183 -10.48 -9.66 -14.37
C THR A 183 -9.63 -10.53 -13.48
N GLU A 184 -8.52 -10.01 -12.96
CA GLU A 184 -7.56 -10.76 -12.16
C GLU A 184 -6.68 -9.89 -11.27
N GLY A 185 -6.12 -10.49 -10.24
CA GLY A 185 -5.15 -9.86 -9.35
C GLY A 185 -3.89 -10.71 -9.18
N TRP A 186 -2.75 -10.04 -9.02
CA TRP A 186 -1.42 -10.64 -8.90
C TRP A 186 -0.66 -10.06 -7.73
N LEU A 187 0.10 -10.91 -7.05
CA LEU A 187 1.20 -10.46 -6.18
C LEU A 187 2.51 -10.61 -6.96
N PHE A 188 3.17 -9.49 -7.21
CA PHE A 188 4.45 -9.41 -7.90
C PHE A 188 5.54 -9.09 -6.86
N CYS A 189 6.33 -10.11 -6.51
CA CYS A 189 7.44 -10.01 -5.57
C CYS A 189 8.73 -9.67 -6.32
N VAL A 190 9.32 -8.54 -6.02
CA VAL A 190 10.61 -8.13 -6.56
C VAL A 190 11.68 -8.23 -5.49
N VAL A 191 12.80 -8.87 -5.84
CA VAL A 191 14.00 -8.96 -5.02
C VAL A 191 14.88 -7.74 -5.31
N ASN A 192 15.68 -7.29 -4.36
CA ASN A 192 16.73 -6.30 -4.66
C ASN A 192 17.61 -6.83 -5.81
N GLY A 193 17.77 -6.06 -6.92
CA GLY A 193 18.42 -6.53 -8.15
C GLY A 193 17.43 -7.03 -9.20
N LYS A 194 17.84 -8.02 -10.03
CA LYS A 194 17.12 -8.40 -11.27
C LYS A 194 16.11 -9.52 -11.15
N HIS A 195 15.90 -10.08 -9.96
CA HIS A 195 15.05 -11.24 -9.80
C HIS A 195 13.65 -10.86 -9.30
N TRP A 196 12.65 -11.56 -9.82
CA TRP A 196 11.25 -11.38 -9.45
C TRP A 196 10.46 -12.67 -9.63
N LEU A 197 9.36 -12.77 -8.87
CA LEU A 197 8.36 -13.82 -9.03
C LEU A 197 6.98 -13.24 -8.80
N ALA A 198 6.03 -13.59 -9.65
CA ALA A 198 4.63 -13.20 -9.51
C ALA A 198 3.72 -14.42 -9.47
N LYS A 199 2.67 -14.33 -8.64
CA LYS A 199 1.63 -15.35 -8.59
C LYS A 199 0.26 -14.71 -8.67
N ARG A 200 -0.58 -15.26 -9.57
CA ARG A 200 -1.98 -14.88 -9.70
C ARG A 200 -2.77 -15.37 -8.50
N VAL A 201 -3.64 -14.52 -7.98
CA VAL A 201 -4.64 -14.91 -6.99
C VAL A 201 -5.76 -15.66 -7.71
N ALA A 202 -6.19 -16.80 -7.19
CA ALA A 202 -7.29 -17.55 -7.80
C ALA A 202 -8.59 -16.74 -7.78
N ASP A 203 -9.45 -16.95 -8.76
CA ASP A 203 -10.68 -16.15 -8.90
C ASP A 203 -11.62 -16.27 -7.70
N ASP A 204 -11.59 -17.41 -7.00
CA ASP A 204 -12.44 -17.74 -5.85
C ASP A 204 -11.71 -17.63 -4.50
N GLU A 205 -10.55 -16.97 -4.47
CA GLU A 205 -9.71 -16.83 -3.28
C GLU A 205 -9.34 -15.38 -2.98
N VAL A 206 -8.81 -15.18 -1.77
CA VAL A 206 -8.33 -13.90 -1.25
C VAL A 206 -6.89 -14.07 -0.78
N ALA A 207 -6.01 -13.19 -1.22
CA ALA A 207 -4.62 -13.10 -0.78
C ALA A 207 -4.38 -11.83 0.04
N MET A 208 -3.48 -11.92 1.03
CA MET A 208 -3.09 -10.80 1.88
C MET A 208 -1.59 -10.75 2.07
N VAL A 209 -1.05 -9.54 2.13
CA VAL A 209 0.39 -9.27 2.28
C VAL A 209 0.63 -8.31 3.43
N ALA A 210 1.63 -8.62 4.25
CA ALA A 210 2.08 -7.81 5.37
C ALA A 210 3.61 -7.84 5.48
N ASN A 211 4.30 -6.98 4.79
CA ASN A 211 5.75 -6.70 4.85
C ASN A 211 6.71 -7.92 4.85
N THR A 212 6.27 -9.02 4.27
CA THR A 212 7.13 -10.17 3.92
C THR A 212 6.57 -10.90 2.72
N TYR A 213 7.41 -11.65 1.99
CA TYR A 213 6.92 -12.47 0.88
C TYR A 213 6.00 -13.58 1.38
N THR A 214 4.88 -13.76 0.69
CA THR A 214 3.85 -14.74 1.05
C THR A 214 3.71 -15.88 0.05
N ILE A 215 4.40 -15.81 -1.10
CA ILE A 215 4.39 -16.85 -2.12
C ILE A 215 5.32 -17.98 -1.67
N ARG A 216 4.72 -19.12 -1.37
CA ARG A 216 5.43 -20.30 -0.88
C ARG A 216 5.80 -21.22 -2.05
N GLU A 217 5.68 -22.53 -1.86
CA GLU A 217 6.01 -23.56 -2.83
C GLU A 217 5.35 -23.33 -4.20
N VAL A 218 6.15 -23.26 -5.25
CA VAL A 218 5.68 -22.99 -6.61
C VAL A 218 6.42 -23.82 -7.65
N VAL A 219 5.76 -24.01 -8.79
CA VAL A 219 6.36 -24.50 -10.02
C VAL A 219 6.32 -23.39 -11.06
N ILE A 220 7.48 -22.90 -11.48
CA ILE A 220 7.58 -21.78 -12.43
C ILE A 220 6.86 -22.13 -13.74
N GLY A 221 6.03 -21.21 -14.22
CA GLY A 221 5.22 -21.38 -15.45
C GLY A 221 3.94 -22.19 -15.27
N LYS A 222 3.62 -22.66 -14.07
CA LYS A 222 2.36 -23.38 -13.77
C LYS A 222 1.56 -22.65 -12.71
N GLY A 223 0.25 -22.91 -12.65
CA GLY A 223 -0.62 -22.40 -11.59
C GLY A 223 -0.64 -20.86 -11.48
N GLY A 224 -0.49 -20.14 -12.61
CA GLY A 224 -0.45 -18.67 -12.59
C GLY A 224 0.86 -18.09 -12.04
N VAL A 225 1.97 -18.83 -12.06
CA VAL A 225 3.28 -18.36 -11.61
C VAL A 225 4.13 -17.90 -12.78
N LEU A 226 4.63 -16.68 -12.70
CA LEU A 226 5.61 -16.08 -13.63
C LEU A 226 6.84 -15.65 -12.83
N ALA A 227 8.03 -15.69 -13.45
CA ALA A 227 9.27 -15.29 -12.78
C ALA A 227 10.37 -14.93 -13.78
N SER A 228 11.43 -14.27 -13.32
CA SER A 228 12.69 -14.17 -14.06
C SER A 228 13.24 -15.57 -14.35
N LYS A 229 13.86 -15.73 -15.53
CA LYS A 229 14.23 -17.06 -16.06
C LYS A 229 15.18 -17.84 -15.15
N ASP A 230 16.10 -17.16 -14.49
CA ASP A 230 17.20 -17.71 -13.72
C ASP A 230 16.97 -17.73 -12.21
N ILE A 231 15.77 -17.33 -11.73
CA ILE A 231 15.49 -17.18 -10.30
C ILE A 231 15.83 -18.43 -9.46
N VAL A 232 15.57 -19.63 -9.99
CA VAL A 232 15.89 -20.89 -9.29
C VAL A 232 17.39 -21.18 -9.33
N ASP A 233 18.03 -20.99 -10.48
CA ASP A 233 19.45 -21.27 -10.65
C ASP A 233 20.32 -20.26 -9.91
N TYR A 234 19.89 -19.01 -9.87
CA TYR A 234 20.50 -17.99 -9.02
C TYR A 234 20.44 -18.38 -7.54
N ALA A 235 19.28 -18.79 -7.04
CA ALA A 235 19.15 -19.24 -5.65
C ALA A 235 20.06 -20.43 -5.32
N LYS A 236 20.23 -21.39 -6.24
CA LYS A 236 21.17 -22.49 -6.10
C LYS A 236 22.62 -21.98 -6.05
N SER A 237 23.00 -21.08 -6.95
CA SER A 237 24.35 -20.50 -7.01
C SER A 237 24.73 -19.72 -5.74
N ARG A 238 23.71 -19.15 -5.06
CA ARG A 238 23.85 -18.47 -3.78
C ARG A 238 23.83 -19.43 -2.57
N GLY A 239 23.58 -20.71 -2.78
CA GLY A 239 23.42 -21.68 -1.70
C GLY A 239 22.17 -21.48 -0.85
N TRP A 240 21.15 -20.79 -1.38
CA TRP A 240 19.89 -20.53 -0.69
C TRP A 240 18.86 -21.61 -0.93
N TYR A 241 19.02 -22.38 -1.98
CA TYR A 241 18.11 -23.46 -2.37
C TYR A 241 18.87 -24.70 -2.85
N ASP A 242 18.47 -25.86 -2.30
CA ASP A 242 18.89 -27.18 -2.76
C ASP A 242 17.65 -27.97 -3.21
N PRO A 243 17.55 -28.35 -4.49
CA PRO A 243 16.45 -29.17 -5.00
C PRO A 243 16.24 -30.50 -4.28
N ALA A 244 17.29 -31.07 -3.68
CA ALA A 244 17.18 -32.27 -2.88
C ALA A 244 16.39 -32.05 -1.57
N GLY A 245 16.26 -30.81 -1.12
CA GLY A 245 15.53 -30.41 0.07
C GLY A 245 14.00 -30.24 -0.14
N GLY A 246 13.50 -30.35 -1.37
CA GLY A 246 12.06 -30.26 -1.66
C GLY A 246 11.69 -29.22 -2.72
N ALA A 247 10.42 -28.81 -2.74
CA ALA A 247 9.89 -27.83 -3.69
C ALA A 247 10.52 -26.45 -3.51
N PHE A 248 10.52 -25.65 -4.58
CA PHE A 248 11.02 -24.27 -4.54
C PHE A 248 10.02 -23.38 -3.79
N ASP A 249 10.37 -23.02 -2.55
CA ASP A 249 9.62 -22.10 -1.70
C ASP A 249 10.21 -20.70 -1.82
N PHE A 250 9.56 -19.83 -2.62
CA PHE A 250 10.11 -18.52 -2.90
C PHE A 250 10.29 -17.67 -1.62
N ALA A 251 9.32 -17.64 -0.74
CA ALA A 251 9.41 -16.86 0.49
C ALA A 251 10.54 -17.35 1.40
N ALA A 252 10.69 -18.66 1.58
CA ALA A 252 11.78 -19.22 2.37
C ALA A 252 13.17 -18.95 1.77
N VAL A 253 13.25 -18.94 0.43
CA VAL A 253 14.51 -18.76 -0.31
C VAL A 253 14.94 -17.31 -0.40
N TYR A 254 14.00 -16.38 -0.65
CA TYR A 254 14.33 -14.99 -0.99
C TYR A 254 13.99 -13.94 0.07
N ALA A 255 13.11 -14.24 1.02
CA ALA A 255 12.78 -13.26 2.05
C ALA A 255 13.97 -13.00 2.98
N ASN A 256 14.06 -11.77 3.47
CA ASN A 256 14.94 -11.46 4.60
C ASN A 256 14.48 -12.30 5.81
N PRO A 257 15.36 -13.08 6.45
CA PRO A 257 14.99 -13.98 7.54
C PRO A 257 14.32 -13.28 8.73
N GLN A 258 14.76 -12.05 9.04
CA GLN A 258 14.16 -11.27 10.14
C GLN A 258 12.74 -10.82 9.78
N ALA A 259 12.49 -10.36 8.55
CA ALA A 259 11.16 -9.98 8.10
C ALA A 259 10.22 -11.21 8.02
N ALA A 260 10.71 -12.34 7.53
CA ALA A 260 9.94 -13.57 7.38
C ALA A 260 9.51 -14.20 8.72
N THR A 261 10.25 -13.95 9.80
CA THR A 261 9.97 -14.48 11.14
C THR A 261 9.44 -13.42 12.09
N HIS A 262 9.27 -12.18 11.62
CA HIS A 262 8.81 -11.08 12.48
C HIS A 262 7.35 -11.31 12.92
N PRO A 263 7.07 -11.36 14.23
CA PRO A 263 5.74 -11.71 14.74
C PRO A 263 4.62 -10.80 14.21
N ASN A 264 4.90 -9.51 14.04
CA ASN A 264 3.93 -8.56 13.51
C ASN A 264 3.58 -8.80 12.03
N ASN A 265 4.55 -9.22 11.19
CA ASN A 265 4.27 -9.54 9.79
C ASN A 265 3.40 -10.80 9.67
N ILE A 266 3.78 -11.86 10.39
CA ILE A 266 3.02 -13.11 10.45
C ILE A 266 1.64 -12.86 11.08
N GLY A 267 1.59 -12.15 12.20
CA GLY A 267 0.36 -11.89 12.94
C GLY A 267 -0.65 -11.06 12.15
N ARG A 268 -0.22 -10.05 11.38
CA ARG A 268 -1.12 -9.27 10.53
C ARG A 268 -1.67 -10.09 9.36
N GLN A 269 -0.83 -10.85 8.67
CA GLN A 269 -1.30 -11.75 7.62
C GLN A 269 -2.27 -12.79 8.19
N TRP A 270 -1.93 -13.41 9.32
CA TRP A 270 -2.80 -14.36 10.00
C TRP A 270 -4.14 -13.72 10.41
N SER A 271 -4.11 -12.53 11.04
CA SER A 271 -5.32 -11.84 11.48
C SER A 271 -6.27 -11.54 10.33
N GLY A 272 -5.75 -11.04 9.22
CA GLY A 272 -6.57 -10.76 8.04
C GLY A 272 -7.18 -12.03 7.45
N LEU A 273 -6.37 -13.08 7.25
CA LEU A 273 -6.86 -14.35 6.72
C LEU A 273 -7.84 -15.05 7.67
N GLN A 274 -7.55 -15.03 8.98
CA GLN A 274 -8.41 -15.62 10.01
C GLN A 274 -9.81 -14.99 10.05
N TYR A 275 -9.90 -13.71 9.78
CA TYR A 275 -11.17 -12.97 9.76
C TYR A 275 -12.13 -13.48 8.67
N ILE A 276 -11.60 -13.96 7.55
CA ILE A 276 -12.41 -14.35 6.37
C ILE A 276 -12.64 -15.85 6.22
N VAL A 277 -11.88 -16.72 6.88
CA VAL A 277 -12.05 -18.18 6.74
C VAL A 277 -13.16 -18.72 7.64
N ALA A 278 -13.75 -19.85 7.24
CA ALA A 278 -14.72 -20.56 8.07
C ALA A 278 -14.04 -21.38 9.18
N GLU A 279 -12.96 -22.09 8.82
CA GLU A 279 -12.19 -22.91 9.74
C GLU A 279 -10.96 -22.16 10.22
N PRO A 280 -10.65 -22.19 11.53
CA PRO A 280 -9.49 -21.51 12.07
C PRO A 280 -8.18 -21.93 11.43
N LEU A 281 -7.36 -20.97 11.04
CA LEU A 281 -6.02 -21.24 10.56
C LEU A 281 -5.10 -21.61 11.73
N LYS A 282 -4.25 -22.62 11.50
CA LYS A 282 -3.22 -22.97 12.46
C LYS A 282 -2.24 -21.79 12.62
N GLU A 283 -1.94 -21.46 13.86
CA GLU A 283 -0.94 -20.47 14.19
C GLU A 283 0.46 -20.88 13.68
N GLY A 284 1.23 -19.91 13.19
CA GLY A 284 2.61 -20.10 12.78
C GLY A 284 2.98 -19.45 11.45
N ALA A 285 4.23 -19.63 11.06
CA ALA A 285 4.84 -18.95 9.91
C ALA A 285 4.40 -19.48 8.53
N ASN A 286 3.79 -20.65 8.46
CA ASN A 286 3.41 -21.30 7.19
C ASN A 286 1.95 -21.01 6.83
N LEU A 287 1.62 -19.75 6.69
CA LEU A 287 0.30 -19.33 6.22
C LEU A 287 0.12 -19.63 4.72
N PRO A 288 -1.11 -19.97 4.28
CA PRO A 288 -1.39 -20.15 2.86
C PRO A 288 -1.21 -18.82 2.10
N PHE A 289 -0.84 -18.91 0.82
CA PHE A 289 -0.74 -17.76 -0.07
C PHE A 289 -2.09 -17.03 -0.23
N SER A 290 -3.16 -17.80 -0.38
CA SER A 290 -4.55 -17.34 -0.51
C SER A 290 -5.51 -18.35 0.08
N VAL A 291 -6.71 -17.92 0.42
CA VAL A 291 -7.77 -18.73 1.03
C VAL A 291 -9.13 -18.44 0.40
N LYS A 292 -10.03 -19.39 0.45
CA LYS A 292 -11.45 -19.15 0.12
C LYS A 292 -12.14 -18.45 1.28
N PRO A 293 -12.83 -17.33 1.05
CA PRO A 293 -13.57 -16.67 2.10
C PRO A 293 -14.83 -17.47 2.47
N LYS A 294 -15.27 -17.36 3.71
CA LYS A 294 -16.48 -18.03 4.23
C LYS A 294 -17.78 -17.52 3.60
N HIS A 295 -17.77 -16.33 3.02
CA HIS A 295 -18.86 -15.75 2.24
C HIS A 295 -18.26 -14.88 1.12
N ALA A 296 -19.05 -14.59 0.09
CA ALA A 296 -18.64 -13.67 -0.95
C ALA A 296 -18.41 -12.29 -0.36
N MET A 297 -17.22 -11.72 -0.60
CA MET A 297 -16.76 -10.48 0.03
C MET A 297 -17.28 -9.25 -0.69
N THR A 298 -17.64 -8.23 0.07
CA THR A 298 -18.02 -6.90 -0.41
C THR A 298 -16.85 -5.91 -0.22
N ALA A 299 -16.94 -4.74 -0.84
CA ALA A 299 -16.04 -3.64 -0.54
C ALA A 299 -16.08 -3.24 0.94
N ALA A 300 -17.26 -3.30 1.56
CA ALA A 300 -17.43 -3.02 2.99
C ALA A 300 -16.67 -4.03 3.88
N ASP A 301 -16.64 -5.32 3.52
CA ASP A 301 -15.86 -6.33 4.26
C ASP A 301 -14.36 -6.00 4.18
N VAL A 302 -13.86 -5.58 3.02
CA VAL A 302 -12.47 -5.16 2.86
C VAL A 302 -12.16 -3.91 3.69
N MET A 303 -13.06 -2.92 3.71
CA MET A 303 -12.95 -1.72 4.56
C MET A 303 -12.88 -2.09 6.06
N GLN A 304 -13.70 -3.04 6.50
CA GLN A 304 -13.68 -3.52 7.89
C GLN A 304 -12.36 -4.21 8.25
N ILE A 305 -11.82 -5.02 7.36
CA ILE A 305 -10.51 -5.67 7.56
C ILE A 305 -9.41 -4.62 7.67
N LEU A 306 -9.35 -3.66 6.74
CA LEU A 306 -8.34 -2.60 6.74
C LEU A 306 -8.43 -1.69 7.98
N ARG A 307 -9.63 -1.54 8.55
CA ARG A 307 -9.89 -0.74 9.76
C ARG A 307 -9.58 -1.48 11.05
N HIS A 308 -9.33 -2.80 10.99
CA HIS A 308 -9.16 -3.61 12.17
C HIS A 308 -7.98 -3.11 13.02
N ASP A 309 -8.28 -2.79 14.27
CA ASP A 309 -7.31 -2.47 15.31
C ASP A 309 -7.55 -3.35 16.55
N LYS A 310 -6.62 -3.34 17.50
CA LYS A 310 -6.74 -4.13 18.72
C LYS A 310 -7.90 -3.69 19.65
N GLU A 311 -8.36 -2.46 19.48
CA GLU A 311 -9.44 -1.89 20.29
C GLU A 311 -10.82 -2.15 19.67
N SER A 312 -10.87 -2.57 18.39
CA SER A 312 -12.13 -2.88 17.71
C SER A 312 -12.73 -4.23 18.12
N GLU A 313 -12.00 -5.02 18.91
CA GLU A 313 -12.52 -6.26 19.49
C GLU A 313 -13.52 -5.94 20.59
N SER A 314 -14.81 -6.16 20.30
CA SER A 314 -15.81 -6.15 21.37
C SER A 314 -15.51 -7.29 22.35
N SER A 315 -15.74 -7.05 23.62
CA SER A 315 -15.50 -7.95 24.76
C SER A 315 -16.21 -9.33 24.70
N SER A 316 -16.83 -9.68 23.61
CA SER A 316 -17.62 -10.89 23.41
C SER A 316 -16.98 -11.96 22.52
N ALA A 317 -15.87 -11.70 21.84
CA ALA A 317 -15.13 -12.72 21.12
C ALA A 317 -13.98 -13.25 21.98
N PRO A 318 -13.72 -14.58 22.03
CA PRO A 318 -12.53 -15.09 22.68
C PRO A 318 -11.30 -14.44 22.04
N ALA A 319 -10.50 -13.73 22.82
CA ALA A 319 -9.27 -13.10 22.36
C ALA A 319 -8.37 -14.16 21.73
N ALA A 320 -8.24 -14.14 20.41
CA ALA A 320 -7.26 -14.97 19.74
C ALA A 320 -5.87 -14.41 20.12
N PRO A 321 -4.94 -15.23 20.60
CA PRO A 321 -3.68 -14.76 21.23
C PRO A 321 -2.74 -14.00 20.28
N PHE A 322 -3.05 -13.90 18.98
CA PHE A 322 -2.22 -13.28 17.94
C PHE A 322 -2.93 -12.25 17.07
N LEU A 323 -4.04 -11.69 17.49
CA LEU A 323 -4.66 -10.60 16.74
C LEU A 323 -3.73 -9.38 16.72
N CYS A 324 -3.25 -9.07 15.51
CA CYS A 324 -2.48 -7.86 15.24
C CYS A 324 -3.39 -6.85 14.54
N ALA A 325 -3.28 -5.60 14.93
CA ALA A 325 -3.92 -4.51 14.22
C ALA A 325 -3.46 -4.46 12.77
N LEU A 326 -4.38 -4.22 11.83
CA LEU A 326 -4.10 -4.08 10.39
C LEU A 326 -3.97 -2.62 9.97
N CYS A 327 -4.38 -1.69 10.82
CA CYS A 327 -4.07 -0.26 10.72
C CYS A 327 -3.47 0.25 12.03
N SER A 328 -2.89 1.43 11.98
CA SER A 328 -2.26 2.05 13.14
C SER A 328 -2.40 3.58 13.08
N GLY A 329 -1.90 4.29 14.07
CA GLY A 329 -1.75 5.76 14.02
C GLY A 329 -0.77 6.22 12.92
N ALA A 330 0.09 5.33 12.41
CA ALA A 330 1.01 5.59 11.30
C ALA A 330 0.38 5.37 9.92
N THR A 331 -0.84 4.84 9.83
CA THR A 331 -1.56 4.73 8.56
C THR A 331 -1.93 6.12 8.05
N GLN A 332 -1.47 6.48 6.87
CA GLN A 332 -1.64 7.81 6.27
C GLN A 332 -2.80 7.84 5.28
N THR A 333 -3.05 6.72 4.64
CA THR A 333 -4.18 6.52 3.74
C THR A 333 -4.56 5.05 3.71
N SER A 334 -5.82 4.80 3.45
CA SER A 334 -6.36 3.48 3.17
C SER A 334 -7.28 3.57 1.97
N PHE A 335 -7.29 2.53 1.14
CA PHE A 335 -8.25 2.49 0.04
C PHE A 335 -8.80 1.09 -0.23
N VAL A 336 -9.97 1.07 -0.87
CA VAL A 336 -10.54 -0.11 -1.51
C VAL A 336 -10.86 0.24 -2.96
N ALA A 337 -10.21 -0.41 -3.91
CA ALA A 337 -10.56 -0.32 -5.33
C ALA A 337 -11.53 -1.44 -5.69
N GLN A 338 -12.69 -1.08 -6.20
CA GLN A 338 -13.70 -1.97 -6.75
C GLN A 338 -13.58 -1.94 -8.26
N LEU A 339 -13.14 -3.05 -8.85
CA LEU A 339 -12.77 -3.15 -10.27
C LEU A 339 -13.77 -4.06 -10.97
N ARG A 340 -14.79 -3.46 -11.56
CA ARG A 340 -15.92 -4.18 -12.18
C ARG A 340 -15.78 -4.24 -13.70
N SER A 341 -15.93 -5.43 -14.28
CA SER A 341 -16.09 -5.64 -15.70
C SER A 341 -17.57 -5.52 -16.10
N GLY A 342 -17.85 -5.36 -17.39
CA GLY A 342 -19.23 -5.41 -17.90
C GLY A 342 -20.00 -4.09 -17.84
N MET A 343 -19.37 -3.01 -17.38
CA MET A 343 -19.92 -1.65 -17.41
C MET A 343 -18.86 -0.65 -17.91
N PRO A 344 -19.25 0.59 -18.29
CA PRO A 344 -18.26 1.60 -18.67
C PRO A 344 -17.19 1.75 -17.59
N GLN A 345 -15.92 1.82 -17.98
CA GLN A 345 -14.79 1.88 -17.06
C GLN A 345 -14.89 3.06 -16.09
N GLU A 346 -15.43 4.17 -16.57
CA GLU A 346 -15.66 5.39 -15.80
C GLU A 346 -16.60 5.17 -14.60
N MET A 347 -17.48 4.16 -14.67
CA MET A 347 -18.43 3.78 -13.61
C MET A 347 -18.00 2.50 -12.92
N GLY A 348 -17.37 1.56 -13.66
CA GLY A 348 -16.96 0.25 -13.16
C GLY A 348 -15.79 0.30 -12.20
N ILE A 349 -14.96 1.34 -12.30
CA ILE A 349 -13.81 1.54 -11.43
C ILE A 349 -14.20 2.52 -10.33
N VAL A 350 -14.27 2.05 -9.08
CA VAL A 350 -14.57 2.91 -7.92
C VAL A 350 -13.44 2.81 -6.92
N TYR A 351 -12.95 3.96 -6.52
CA TYR A 351 -11.86 4.13 -5.57
C TYR A 351 -12.42 4.70 -4.26
N TRP A 352 -12.56 3.86 -3.25
CA TRP A 352 -12.98 4.23 -1.90
C TRP A 352 -11.75 4.65 -1.10
N VAL A 353 -11.67 5.89 -0.69
CA VAL A 353 -10.50 6.46 -0.03
C VAL A 353 -10.84 6.86 1.40
N SER A 354 -9.98 6.47 2.31
CA SER A 354 -9.95 6.91 3.70
C SER A 354 -8.60 7.59 3.96
N LEU A 355 -8.61 8.89 4.19
CA LEU A 355 -7.41 9.66 4.53
C LEU A 355 -7.11 9.57 6.02
N ALA A 356 -5.84 9.59 6.39
CA ALA A 356 -5.33 9.24 7.71
C ALA A 356 -5.67 7.79 8.10
N SER A 357 -5.67 7.44 9.39
CA SER A 357 -5.97 6.06 9.80
C SER A 357 -7.44 5.71 9.53
N PRO A 358 -7.76 4.59 8.87
CA PRO A 358 -9.13 4.17 8.63
C PRO A 358 -9.89 3.86 9.93
N ARG A 359 -9.19 3.65 11.04
CA ARG A 359 -9.78 3.53 12.38
C ARG A 359 -10.63 4.76 12.75
N THR A 360 -10.16 5.96 12.38
CA THR A 360 -10.81 7.23 12.73
C THR A 360 -11.33 8.00 11.51
N SER A 361 -11.29 7.43 10.32
CA SER A 361 -11.68 8.09 9.07
C SER A 361 -12.85 7.37 8.39
N PHE A 362 -13.32 7.91 7.29
CA PHE A 362 -14.42 7.40 6.48
C PHE A 362 -13.95 7.08 5.08
N TYR A 363 -14.48 6.01 4.48
CA TYR A 363 -14.24 5.70 3.08
C TYR A 363 -15.18 6.50 2.17
N ILE A 364 -14.60 7.34 1.35
CA ILE A 364 -15.33 8.19 0.40
C ILE A 364 -15.15 7.62 -1.02
N PRO A 365 -16.24 7.32 -1.76
CA PRO A 365 -16.16 6.72 -3.08
C PRO A 365 -15.86 7.76 -4.17
N PHE A 366 -14.90 7.45 -5.04
CA PHE A 366 -14.60 8.21 -6.25
C PHE A 366 -14.65 7.30 -7.46
N HIS A 367 -15.58 7.54 -8.38
CA HIS A 367 -15.63 6.84 -9.64
C HIS A 367 -14.54 7.35 -10.58
N PHE A 368 -13.98 6.47 -11.39
CA PHE A 368 -12.94 6.87 -12.35
C PHE A 368 -13.40 7.96 -13.31
N GLY A 369 -14.70 8.03 -13.62
CA GLY A 369 -15.31 9.01 -14.53
C GLY A 369 -15.37 10.45 -14.03
N ILE A 370 -15.04 10.74 -12.76
CA ILE A 370 -14.98 12.14 -12.30
C ILE A 370 -13.91 12.90 -13.07
N ALA A 371 -14.15 14.18 -13.33
CA ALA A 371 -13.20 15.01 -14.07
C ALA A 371 -11.90 15.20 -13.28
N ASP A 372 -12.03 15.44 -11.99
CA ASP A 372 -10.92 15.55 -11.05
C ASP A 372 -11.45 15.37 -9.61
N PHE A 373 -10.54 15.21 -8.65
CA PHE A 373 -10.91 15.15 -7.25
C PHE A 373 -11.43 16.51 -6.76
N PRO A 374 -12.42 16.54 -5.86
CA PRO A 374 -12.92 17.79 -5.31
C PRO A 374 -11.84 18.54 -4.53
N VAL A 375 -12.02 19.85 -4.43
CA VAL A 375 -11.17 20.72 -3.61
C VAL A 375 -11.07 20.13 -2.20
N GLY A 376 -9.85 20.02 -1.70
CA GLY A 376 -9.52 19.38 -0.43
C GLY A 376 -8.85 18.01 -0.58
N TYR A 377 -9.21 17.22 -1.61
CA TYR A 377 -8.49 15.96 -1.91
C TYR A 377 -7.25 16.19 -2.80
N ARG A 378 -7.13 17.34 -3.41
CA ARG A 378 -5.96 17.79 -4.16
C ARG A 378 -5.55 19.18 -3.72
N LEU A 379 -4.27 19.48 -3.85
CA LEU A 379 -3.73 20.84 -3.69
C LEU A 379 -3.89 21.61 -5.00
N SER A 380 -5.05 22.21 -5.21
CA SER A 380 -5.37 22.89 -6.46
C SER A 380 -4.63 24.20 -6.68
N SER A 381 -4.16 24.84 -5.62
CA SER A 381 -3.58 26.20 -5.69
C SER A 381 -2.05 26.26 -5.56
N LYS A 382 -1.42 25.16 -5.14
CA LYS A 382 -0.02 25.16 -4.73
C LYS A 382 0.91 24.44 -5.72
N ARG A 383 0.36 23.73 -6.71
CA ARG A 383 1.16 23.07 -7.75
C ARG A 383 0.95 23.67 -9.13
N PRO A 384 2.01 23.99 -9.83
CA PRO A 384 1.94 24.15 -11.28
C PRO A 384 1.60 22.78 -11.91
N GLU A 385 1.01 22.79 -13.11
CA GLU A 385 0.60 21.63 -13.90
C GLU A 385 1.74 20.63 -14.26
N SER A 386 2.97 20.90 -13.85
CA SER A 386 4.10 20.01 -14.04
C SER A 386 3.99 18.84 -13.06
N GLN A 387 3.79 17.66 -13.60
CA GLN A 387 3.75 16.37 -12.94
C GLN A 387 5.14 15.90 -12.47
N GLU A 388 5.87 16.75 -11.74
CA GLU A 388 7.19 16.43 -11.22
C GLU A 388 7.04 15.72 -9.87
N PHE A 389 7.43 14.45 -9.83
CA PHE A 389 7.25 13.54 -8.71
C PHE A 389 8.09 13.87 -7.48
N ASP A 390 9.15 14.66 -7.61
CA ASP A 390 10.15 14.87 -6.55
C ASP A 390 10.14 16.29 -5.97
N ARG A 391 9.06 17.01 -6.14
CA ARG A 391 9.03 18.41 -5.73
C ARG A 391 8.53 18.58 -4.31
N LYS A 392 9.42 19.05 -3.42
CA LYS A 392 9.01 19.59 -2.12
C LYS A 392 8.27 20.91 -2.31
N VAL A 393 7.05 20.98 -1.81
CA VAL A 393 6.34 22.23 -1.65
C VAL A 393 6.12 22.43 -0.16
N GLN A 394 6.98 23.22 0.48
CA GLN A 394 6.97 23.43 1.93
C GLN A 394 5.57 23.80 2.46
N ALA A 395 4.81 24.58 1.70
CA ALA A 395 3.45 24.96 2.08
C ALA A 395 2.46 23.79 2.18
N GLU A 396 2.76 22.63 1.59
CA GLU A 396 1.92 21.43 1.70
C GLU A 396 1.99 20.80 3.09
N PHE A 397 3.10 21.01 3.79
CA PHE A 397 3.32 20.47 5.13
C PHE A 397 2.83 21.39 6.25
N GLU A 398 2.28 22.54 5.90
CA GLU A 398 1.59 23.41 6.85
C GLU A 398 0.11 22.99 6.95
N PRO A 399 -0.41 22.71 8.15
CA PRO A 399 -1.79 22.28 8.33
C PRO A 399 -2.78 23.29 7.75
N ASP A 400 -3.61 22.82 6.81
CA ASP A 400 -4.68 23.62 6.20
C ASP A 400 -5.99 22.81 6.27
N MET A 401 -6.92 23.23 7.14
CA MET A 401 -8.19 22.53 7.34
C MET A 401 -9.14 22.60 6.14
N ARG A 402 -8.78 23.29 5.07
CA ARG A 402 -9.50 23.21 3.78
C ARG A 402 -9.09 21.97 2.98
N GLU A 403 -8.02 21.31 3.36
CA GLU A 403 -7.51 20.10 2.73
C GLU A 403 -7.96 18.87 3.51
N ALA A 404 -8.49 17.90 2.79
CA ALA A 404 -9.09 16.71 3.39
C ALA A 404 -8.07 15.94 4.24
N PHE A 405 -6.83 15.77 3.78
CA PHE A 405 -5.78 15.10 4.57
C PHE A 405 -5.63 15.73 5.96
N TRP A 406 -5.48 17.06 6.03
CA TRP A 406 -5.29 17.76 7.30
C TRP A 406 -6.55 17.75 8.16
N THR A 407 -7.74 17.80 7.54
CA THR A 407 -9.01 17.68 8.24
C THR A 407 -9.14 16.32 8.92
N PHE A 408 -8.92 15.22 8.21
CA PHE A 408 -9.00 13.88 8.78
C PHE A 408 -7.86 13.59 9.76
N SER A 409 -6.65 14.09 9.53
CA SER A 409 -5.53 13.95 10.46
C SER A 409 -5.79 14.68 11.78
N ASN A 410 -6.30 15.91 11.72
CA ASN A 410 -6.69 16.66 12.92
C ASN A 410 -7.85 15.99 13.67
N PHE A 411 -8.79 15.38 12.95
CA PHE A 411 -9.87 14.62 13.57
C PHE A 411 -9.31 13.39 14.30
N ARG A 412 -8.43 12.61 13.66
CA ARG A 412 -7.71 11.49 14.29
C ARG A 412 -7.04 11.94 15.60
N ASP A 413 -6.25 13.01 15.55
CA ASP A 413 -5.52 13.52 16.70
C ASP A 413 -6.42 13.98 17.86
N LYS A 414 -7.64 14.45 17.54
CA LYS A 414 -8.67 14.76 18.52
C LYS A 414 -9.29 13.49 19.10
N MET A 415 -9.59 12.50 18.26
CA MET A 415 -10.17 11.22 18.70
C MET A 415 -9.23 10.43 19.60
N ASP A 416 -7.92 10.45 19.33
CA ASP A 416 -6.90 9.79 20.16
C ASP A 416 -6.81 10.35 21.60
N ARG A 417 -7.41 11.51 21.85
CA ARG A 417 -7.50 12.18 23.18
C ARG A 417 -8.86 12.03 23.84
N LYS A 418 -9.85 11.44 23.16
CA LYS A 418 -11.19 11.21 23.69
C LYS A 418 -11.26 9.91 24.48
N ASP A 419 -12.32 9.77 25.25
CA ASP A 419 -12.63 8.53 25.96
C ASP A 419 -13.08 7.41 25.00
N PRO A 420 -13.07 6.14 25.45
CA PRO A 420 -13.50 5.02 24.62
C PRO A 420 -14.91 5.12 24.05
N SER A 421 -15.85 5.81 24.76
CA SER A 421 -17.23 5.95 24.27
C SER A 421 -17.32 6.81 23.01
N ALA A 422 -16.39 7.75 22.81
CA ALA A 422 -16.29 8.50 21.58
C ALA A 422 -15.93 7.61 20.38
N MET A 423 -15.10 6.59 20.59
CA MET A 423 -14.78 5.61 19.55
C MET A 423 -15.97 4.72 19.19
N GLU A 424 -16.83 4.37 20.15
CA GLU A 424 -18.07 3.64 19.85
C GLU A 424 -19.01 4.50 18.98
N ARG A 425 -19.23 5.75 19.39
CA ARG A 425 -20.03 6.70 18.59
C ARG A 425 -19.47 6.90 17.18
N LEU A 426 -18.15 6.95 17.05
CA LEU A 426 -17.50 7.05 15.74
C LEU A 426 -17.74 5.79 14.90
N ARG A 427 -17.63 4.60 15.44
CA ARG A 427 -17.92 3.35 14.71
C ARG A 427 -19.36 3.32 14.20
N ASP A 428 -20.32 3.72 15.03
CA ASP A 428 -21.73 3.81 14.61
C ASP A 428 -21.91 4.85 13.48
N ALA A 429 -21.21 5.98 13.56
CA ALA A 429 -21.23 7.00 12.53
C ALA A 429 -20.59 6.51 11.22
N GLN A 430 -19.44 5.85 11.28
CA GLN A 430 -18.77 5.22 10.14
C GLN A 430 -19.71 4.22 9.45
N GLN A 431 -20.27 3.27 10.22
CA GLN A 431 -21.18 2.26 9.68
C GLN A 431 -22.41 2.91 9.01
N ARG A 432 -22.97 3.95 9.60
CA ARG A 432 -24.14 4.64 9.02
C ARG A 432 -23.79 5.36 7.71
N VAL A 433 -22.72 6.16 7.70
CA VAL A 433 -22.32 6.93 6.51
C VAL A 433 -21.91 5.99 5.37
N GLU A 434 -21.08 5.00 5.64
CA GLU A 434 -20.54 4.09 4.63
C GLU A 434 -21.61 3.12 4.12
N ARG A 435 -22.49 2.61 4.99
CA ARG A 435 -23.63 1.79 4.56
C ARG A 435 -24.55 2.57 3.64
N ASN A 436 -24.93 3.81 3.99
CA ASN A 436 -25.73 4.65 3.12
C ASN A 436 -25.05 4.91 1.78
N ALA A 437 -23.72 5.14 1.79
CA ALA A 437 -22.97 5.30 0.56
C ALA A 437 -23.03 4.02 -0.30
N VAL A 438 -22.79 2.85 0.26
CA VAL A 438 -22.85 1.56 -0.47
C VAL A 438 -24.27 1.31 -1.02
N GLU A 439 -25.32 1.55 -0.23
CA GLU A 439 -26.72 1.38 -0.67
C GLU A 439 -27.10 2.34 -1.80
N MET A 440 -26.58 3.55 -1.80
CA MET A 440 -26.83 4.56 -2.84
C MET A 440 -26.00 4.37 -4.09
N GLN A 441 -24.89 3.62 -4.05
CA GLN A 441 -23.98 3.44 -5.18
C GLN A 441 -24.71 2.91 -6.41
N GLY A 442 -25.42 1.78 -6.30
CA GLY A 442 -26.14 1.16 -7.42
C GLY A 442 -27.16 2.09 -8.05
N PRO A 443 -28.11 2.68 -7.30
CA PRO A 443 -29.07 3.66 -7.82
C PRO A 443 -28.44 4.85 -8.54
N VAL A 444 -27.34 5.39 -8.01
CA VAL A 444 -26.61 6.52 -8.61
C VAL A 444 -25.95 6.09 -9.92
N GLU A 445 -25.28 4.94 -9.93
CA GLU A 445 -24.63 4.39 -11.13
C GLU A 445 -25.64 4.06 -12.24
N ASP A 446 -26.80 3.49 -11.89
CA ASP A 446 -27.90 3.26 -12.84
C ASP A 446 -28.40 4.56 -13.45
N ALA A 447 -28.54 5.61 -12.66
CA ALA A 447 -28.93 6.93 -13.17
C ALA A 447 -27.81 7.53 -14.05
N ALA A 448 -26.54 7.42 -13.62
CA ALA A 448 -25.41 7.88 -14.40
C ALA A 448 -25.29 7.13 -15.74
N GLN A 449 -25.51 5.82 -15.76
CA GLN A 449 -25.49 5.02 -16.99
C GLN A 449 -26.59 5.43 -17.98
N ARG A 450 -27.80 5.73 -17.49
CA ARG A 450 -28.88 6.26 -18.33
C ARG A 450 -28.56 7.65 -18.89
N LEU A 451 -27.95 8.51 -18.09
CA LEU A 451 -27.53 9.84 -18.50
C LEU A 451 -26.36 9.77 -19.50
N HIS A 452 -25.38 8.93 -19.26
CA HIS A 452 -24.19 8.79 -20.10
C HIS A 452 -24.49 8.54 -21.58
N LYS A 453 -25.56 7.78 -21.86
CA LYS A 453 -26.03 7.52 -23.24
C LYS A 453 -26.48 8.80 -23.97
N LYS A 454 -26.81 9.88 -23.26
CA LYS A 454 -27.32 11.15 -23.79
C LYS A 454 -26.35 12.30 -23.56
N ASP A 455 -25.77 12.38 -22.39
CA ASP A 455 -24.88 13.45 -21.95
C ASP A 455 -23.89 12.89 -20.90
N ALA A 456 -22.70 12.53 -21.35
CA ALA A 456 -21.65 11.99 -20.50
C ALA A 456 -21.21 12.98 -19.41
N ALA A 457 -21.16 14.29 -19.73
CA ALA A 457 -20.75 15.30 -18.77
C ALA A 457 -21.72 15.40 -17.58
N THR A 458 -23.02 15.29 -17.85
CA THR A 458 -24.04 15.26 -16.77
C THR A 458 -23.94 13.96 -15.96
N ALA A 459 -23.64 12.82 -16.58
CA ALA A 459 -23.41 11.57 -15.86
C ALA A 459 -22.23 11.69 -14.89
N TRP A 460 -21.11 12.28 -15.33
CA TRP A 460 -19.92 12.46 -14.47
C TRP A 460 -20.21 13.44 -13.31
N ARG A 461 -20.92 14.53 -13.56
CA ARG A 461 -21.36 15.44 -12.48
C ARG A 461 -22.24 14.76 -11.44
N LEU A 462 -23.08 13.79 -11.85
CA LEU A 462 -23.87 13.01 -10.90
C LEU A 462 -22.98 12.18 -9.98
N LEU A 463 -21.95 11.51 -10.53
CA LEU A 463 -20.99 10.74 -9.75
C LEU A 463 -20.16 11.64 -8.81
N GLU A 464 -19.74 12.81 -9.28
CA GLU A 464 -19.04 13.80 -8.45
C GLU A 464 -19.90 14.29 -7.28
N ASN A 465 -21.19 14.57 -7.55
CA ASN A 465 -22.15 14.99 -6.51
C ASN A 465 -22.40 13.87 -5.49
N TYR A 466 -22.41 12.62 -5.92
CA TYR A 466 -22.49 11.48 -5.01
C TYR A 466 -21.28 11.44 -4.08
N SER A 467 -20.06 11.47 -4.61
CA SER A 467 -18.83 11.51 -3.82
C SER A 467 -18.83 12.69 -2.84
N ARG A 468 -19.24 13.87 -3.32
CA ARG A 468 -19.33 15.08 -2.50
C ARG A 468 -20.36 14.95 -1.38
N GLY A 469 -21.51 14.33 -1.65
CA GLY A 469 -22.55 14.08 -0.65
C GLY A 469 -22.05 13.17 0.48
N VAL A 470 -21.36 12.09 0.13
CA VAL A 470 -20.75 11.18 1.11
C VAL A 470 -19.68 11.90 1.95
N TYR A 471 -18.83 12.71 1.31
CA TYR A 471 -17.82 13.50 2.03
C TYR A 471 -18.47 14.48 3.03
N LEU A 472 -19.51 15.21 2.63
CA LEU A 472 -20.22 16.13 3.52
C LEU A 472 -20.87 15.40 4.69
N SER A 473 -21.47 14.23 4.45
CA SER A 473 -22.03 13.39 5.52
C SER A 473 -20.98 12.89 6.50
N ALA A 474 -19.77 12.59 6.01
CA ALA A 474 -18.65 12.25 6.88
C ALA A 474 -18.21 13.44 7.73
N MET A 475 -18.11 14.64 7.16
CA MET A 475 -17.76 15.86 7.88
C MET A 475 -18.80 16.18 9.00
N GLU A 476 -20.08 16.10 8.67
CA GLU A 476 -21.16 16.28 9.65
C GLU A 476 -21.08 15.25 10.79
N ALA A 477 -20.80 13.97 10.44
CA ALA A 477 -20.66 12.91 11.41
C ALA A 477 -19.46 13.14 12.36
N MET A 478 -18.33 13.64 11.82
CA MET A 478 -17.17 14.01 12.62
C MET A 478 -17.49 15.12 13.63
N ASP A 479 -18.21 16.15 13.20
CA ASP A 479 -18.63 17.27 14.07
C ASP A 479 -19.56 16.79 15.19
N VAL A 480 -20.52 15.93 14.86
CA VAL A 480 -21.44 15.32 15.84
C VAL A 480 -20.67 14.49 16.88
N VAL A 481 -19.74 13.64 16.43
CA VAL A 481 -18.93 12.80 17.34
C VAL A 481 -18.05 13.64 18.29
N LEU A 482 -17.50 14.75 17.79
CA LEU A 482 -16.67 15.64 18.59
C LEU A 482 -17.47 16.47 19.58
N SER A 483 -18.73 16.81 19.24
CA SER A 483 -19.62 17.67 20.06
C SER A 483 -20.37 16.91 21.15
N ALA A 484 -20.49 15.58 21.03
CA ALA A 484 -21.12 14.76 22.05
C ALA A 484 -20.21 14.63 23.27
N GLU A 485 -20.71 15.09 24.43
CA GLU A 485 -20.06 14.98 25.75
C GLU A 485 -20.16 13.57 26.32
#